data_75901c24e1f8f87d5ca80a56ae358f23
#
_entry.id   75901c24e1f8f87d5ca80a56ae358f23
#
_cell.length_a   1.000
_cell.length_b   1.000
_cell.length_c   1.000
_cell.angle_alpha   90.00
_cell.angle_beta   90.00
_cell.angle_gamma   90.00
#
_symmetry.space_group_name_H-M   'P 1'
#
loop_
_entity.id
_entity.type
_entity.pdbx_description
1 polymer ?
#
loop_
_entity_poly.entity_id
_entity_poly.type
_entity_poly.pdbx_seq_one_letter_code
_entity_poly.pdbx_strand_id
1 'polypeptide(L)'
;MRFSVSAGMVILLWGMSIISGCNTVSTPKISVGNNDSEAKQIANETANNAVDITVSIMPQKYFVEKIGGKNVKVNVMIPPGVDLHNYEPKPQQLQSLNDSKAYITTGVAFETAWIDRIKAANQKMLIMDSTQGIERIPMVEHHHEKAENHQAEETLDPHIWLSPKLVKIQAKNIYDGLVKIDPKRQAEYQANLNNFITELDQLDQQISQKLTPLKNRKFIVFHPAWGYFAKDYNLEQESIEVGGQEPSAAELANLISEAKQENIKVIFAQPEFNPSSAETIAKEIGGKVIFVSDLAENWSTNLLQVSETAITKFKSIN
;
A
#
# COMPACT_ATOMS: atom_id res chain seq x y z
N MET A 1 -10.65 55.06 -33.86
CA MET A 1 -9.59 55.82 -34.52
C MET A 1 -8.57 54.86 -35.08
N ARG A 2 -8.48 54.79 -36.39
CA ARG A 2 -7.47 54.02 -37.15
C ARG A 2 -6.20 54.85 -37.21
N PHE A 3 -5.01 54.27 -37.11
CA PHE A 3 -3.82 54.69 -37.86
C PHE A 3 -2.95 53.47 -38.16
N SER A 4 -2.76 53.29 -39.45
CA SER A 4 -1.85 52.37 -40.15
C SER A 4 -0.71 53.23 -40.73
N VAL A 5 0.53 52.78 -40.70
CA VAL A 5 1.64 53.20 -41.58
C VAL A 5 2.62 52.03 -41.64
N SER A 6 2.78 51.28 -42.63
CA SER A 6 3.38 51.26 -43.95
C SER A 6 4.89 51.48 -44.02
N ALA A 7 5.59 50.39 -44.39
CA ALA A 7 6.64 50.16 -45.38
C ALA A 7 7.97 50.95 -45.34
N GLY A 8 9.03 50.22 -45.57
CA GLY A 8 10.40 50.76 -45.90
C GLY A 8 11.37 49.65 -46.23
N MET A 9 11.34 49.18 -47.48
CA MET A 9 12.29 48.24 -48.10
C MET A 9 13.49 49.02 -48.65
N VAL A 10 14.70 48.69 -48.22
CA VAL A 10 15.94 49.16 -48.88
C VAL A 10 16.79 47.98 -49.25
N ILE A 11 16.87 47.76 -50.54
CA ILE A 11 17.81 46.86 -51.22
C ILE A 11 19.11 47.58 -51.50
N LEU A 12 20.23 47.06 -51.05
CA LEU A 12 21.55 47.47 -51.53
C LEU A 12 22.38 46.24 -51.96
N LEU A 13 22.47 46.09 -53.28
CA LEU A 13 23.38 45.17 -53.98
C LEU A 13 24.78 45.80 -54.03
N TRP A 14 25.79 45.04 -53.64
CA TRP A 14 27.21 45.17 -54.11
C TRP A 14 27.95 43.88 -53.82
N GLY A 15 28.32 43.15 -54.78
CA GLY A 15 29.61 43.21 -55.43
C GLY A 15 30.40 41.94 -55.18
N MET A 16 30.44 41.09 -56.16
CA MET A 16 31.15 39.81 -56.29
C MET A 16 32.68 39.99 -56.17
N SER A 17 33.35 39.17 -55.34
CA SER A 17 34.78 38.85 -55.57
C SER A 17 34.99 37.38 -55.15
N ILE A 18 35.33 36.59 -56.18
CA ILE A 18 35.66 35.16 -56.06
C ILE A 18 37.16 35.06 -55.68
N ILE A 19 37.45 34.49 -54.52
CA ILE A 19 38.77 33.95 -54.19
C ILE A 19 38.62 32.49 -53.84
N SER A 20 39.14 31.63 -54.73
CA SER A 20 39.26 30.18 -54.54
C SER A 20 40.37 29.93 -53.52
N GLY A 21 40.01 29.43 -52.33
CA GLY A 21 40.94 28.92 -51.35
C GLY A 21 40.41 27.61 -50.84
N CYS A 22 40.99 26.48 -51.27
CA CYS A 22 40.76 25.15 -50.68
C CYS A 22 41.22 25.14 -49.22
N ASN A 23 40.31 25.21 -48.26
CA ASN A 23 40.58 24.84 -46.89
C ASN A 23 39.64 23.66 -46.53
N THR A 24 40.24 22.50 -46.35
CA THR A 24 39.60 21.32 -45.80
C THR A 24 39.16 21.62 -44.37
N VAL A 25 37.88 21.95 -44.20
CA VAL A 25 37.26 22.07 -42.84
C VAL A 25 37.01 20.64 -42.38
N SER A 26 37.84 20.20 -41.42
CA SER A 26 37.58 19.00 -40.63
C SER A 26 36.36 19.28 -39.74
N THR A 27 35.22 18.69 -40.10
CA THR A 27 34.07 18.61 -39.22
C THR A 27 34.46 17.82 -37.96
N PRO A 28 34.28 18.37 -36.74
CA PRO A 28 34.44 17.53 -35.56
C PRO A 28 33.37 16.44 -35.59
N LYS A 29 33.80 15.17 -35.71
CA LYS A 29 32.93 14.05 -35.39
C LYS A 29 32.53 14.22 -33.93
N ILE A 30 31.30 14.63 -33.68
CA ILE A 30 30.65 14.47 -32.36
C ILE A 30 30.52 12.94 -32.20
N SER A 31 31.44 12.37 -31.44
CA SER A 31 31.32 11.02 -30.93
C SER A 31 30.12 11.08 -29.97
N VAL A 32 28.98 10.56 -30.43
CA VAL A 32 27.87 10.19 -29.53
C VAL A 32 28.39 9.01 -28.72
N GLY A 33 29.07 9.33 -27.63
CA GLY A 33 29.57 8.34 -26.68
C GLY A 33 28.39 7.59 -26.07
N ASN A 34 28.54 6.31 -25.95
CA ASN A 34 27.64 5.30 -25.40
C ASN A 34 27.07 5.64 -24.02
N ASN A 35 26.05 6.50 -23.93
CA ASN A 35 25.32 6.76 -22.70
C ASN A 35 24.55 5.51 -22.21
N ASP A 36 24.26 4.56 -23.11
CA ASP A 36 23.59 3.30 -22.77
C ASP A 36 24.45 2.31 -21.97
N SER A 37 25.76 2.34 -22.15
CA SER A 37 26.67 1.46 -21.41
C SER A 37 26.96 2.00 -20.00
N GLU A 38 27.10 3.31 -19.84
CA GLU A 38 27.24 3.94 -18.51
C GLU A 38 25.96 3.83 -17.70
N ALA A 39 24.79 4.06 -18.30
CA ALA A 39 23.51 3.88 -17.64
C ALA A 39 23.28 2.41 -17.18
N LYS A 40 23.68 1.43 -18.00
CA LYS A 40 23.64 0.00 -17.63
C LYS A 40 24.67 -0.37 -16.55
N GLN A 41 25.86 0.22 -16.56
CA GLN A 41 26.85 0.01 -15.51
C GLN A 41 26.39 0.61 -14.18
N ILE A 42 25.87 1.83 -14.17
CA ILE A 42 25.33 2.49 -12.97
C ILE A 42 24.12 1.71 -12.43
N ALA A 43 23.24 1.20 -13.29
CA ALA A 43 22.11 0.38 -12.89
C ALA A 43 22.57 -0.98 -12.30
N ASN A 44 23.60 -1.60 -12.84
CA ASN A 44 24.16 -2.86 -12.32
C ASN A 44 24.93 -2.63 -11.00
N GLU A 45 25.66 -1.53 -10.83
CA GLU A 45 26.36 -1.20 -9.59
C GLU A 45 25.39 -0.86 -8.47
N THR A 46 24.27 -0.18 -8.78
CA THR A 46 23.21 0.09 -7.79
C THR A 46 22.46 -1.17 -7.39
N ALA A 47 22.18 -2.08 -8.31
CA ALA A 47 21.55 -3.36 -8.01
C ALA A 47 22.44 -4.27 -7.13
N ASN A 48 23.77 -4.24 -7.34
CA ASN A 48 24.72 -5.00 -6.52
C ASN A 48 24.93 -4.44 -5.10
N ASN A 49 24.47 -3.20 -4.82
CA ASN A 49 24.63 -2.55 -3.53
C ASN A 49 23.32 -2.39 -2.74
N ALA A 50 22.20 -2.88 -3.25
CA ALA A 50 20.93 -2.83 -2.56
C ALA A 50 20.92 -3.77 -1.34
N VAL A 51 20.30 -3.32 -0.26
CA VAL A 51 20.14 -4.11 0.97
C VAL A 51 18.92 -5.03 0.83
N ASP A 52 19.11 -6.34 0.97
CA ASP A 52 18.03 -7.31 0.96
C ASP A 52 17.23 -7.22 2.27
N ILE A 53 15.94 -6.95 2.15
CA ILE A 53 14.97 -6.85 3.25
C ILE A 53 13.86 -7.85 2.99
N THR A 54 13.41 -8.54 4.02
CA THR A 54 12.22 -9.38 3.95
C THR A 54 11.10 -8.80 4.82
N VAL A 55 9.88 -8.85 4.33
CA VAL A 55 8.65 -8.40 5.00
C VAL A 55 7.60 -9.51 4.96
N SER A 56 6.60 -9.42 5.82
CA SER A 56 5.52 -10.41 5.86
C SER A 56 4.51 -10.22 4.73
N ILE A 57 4.06 -8.99 4.46
CA ILE A 57 2.93 -8.68 3.57
C ILE A 57 3.27 -7.59 2.54
N MET A 58 2.49 -7.54 1.45
CA MET A 58 2.69 -6.59 0.35
C MET A 58 2.64 -5.10 0.75
N PRO A 59 1.73 -4.64 1.64
CA PRO A 59 1.75 -3.26 2.12
C PRO A 59 3.10 -2.84 2.75
N GLN A 60 3.74 -3.73 3.51
CA GLN A 60 5.07 -3.44 4.09
C GLN A 60 6.14 -3.25 3.01
N LYS A 61 6.10 -4.04 1.91
CA LYS A 61 7.00 -3.85 0.77
C LYS A 61 6.88 -2.43 0.24
N TYR A 62 5.65 -1.95 0.01
CA TYR A 62 5.39 -0.58 -0.45
C TYR A 62 6.04 0.45 0.50
N PHE A 63 5.89 0.30 1.81
CA PHE A 63 6.45 1.24 2.78
C PHE A 63 7.99 1.22 2.81
N VAL A 64 8.59 0.03 2.78
CA VAL A 64 10.04 -0.13 2.76
C VAL A 64 10.64 0.46 1.47
N GLU A 65 10.01 0.23 0.32
CA GLU A 65 10.45 0.79 -0.97
C GLU A 65 10.31 2.31 -1.02
N LYS A 66 9.25 2.89 -0.41
CA LYS A 66 9.10 4.35 -0.27
C LYS A 66 10.23 4.99 0.52
N ILE A 67 10.75 4.33 1.56
CA ILE A 67 11.81 4.86 2.42
C ILE A 67 13.19 4.48 1.89
N GLY A 68 13.38 3.23 1.50
CA GLY A 68 14.67 2.70 1.04
C GLY A 68 15.03 3.09 -0.39
N GLY A 69 14.03 3.38 -1.24
CA GLY A 69 14.20 3.68 -2.65
C GLY A 69 14.97 2.57 -3.39
N LYS A 70 15.88 2.97 -4.27
CA LYS A 70 16.74 2.05 -5.04
C LYS A 70 17.78 1.29 -4.19
N ASN A 71 17.93 1.64 -2.91
CA ASN A 71 18.95 1.07 -2.03
C ASN A 71 18.46 -0.17 -1.27
N VAL A 72 17.22 -0.57 -1.47
CA VAL A 72 16.64 -1.78 -0.88
C VAL A 72 16.10 -2.70 -1.96
N LYS A 73 16.17 -4.00 -1.70
CA LYS A 73 15.48 -5.03 -2.45
C LYS A 73 14.57 -5.77 -1.48
N VAL A 74 13.26 -5.74 -1.72
CA VAL A 74 12.27 -6.24 -0.76
C VAL A 74 11.68 -7.56 -1.21
N ASN A 75 11.81 -8.58 -0.37
CA ASN A 75 11.19 -9.88 -0.52
C ASN A 75 9.95 -9.95 0.38
N VAL A 76 8.89 -10.58 -0.10
CA VAL A 76 7.63 -10.74 0.64
C VAL A 76 7.39 -12.21 0.95
N MET A 77 7.06 -12.53 2.20
CA MET A 77 6.81 -13.90 2.62
C MET A 77 5.44 -14.40 2.15
N ILE A 78 4.40 -13.59 2.31
CA ILE A 78 3.03 -13.96 1.93
C ILE A 78 2.74 -13.39 0.54
N PRO A 79 2.59 -14.24 -0.50
CA PRO A 79 2.32 -13.77 -1.85
C PRO A 79 0.93 -13.13 -1.97
N PRO A 80 0.69 -12.30 -3.00
CA PRO A 80 -0.63 -11.75 -3.27
C PRO A 80 -1.69 -12.85 -3.48
N GLY A 81 -2.92 -12.57 -3.05
CA GLY A 81 -4.08 -13.46 -3.26
C GLY A 81 -4.08 -14.71 -2.37
N VAL A 82 -3.34 -14.69 -1.28
CA VAL A 82 -3.29 -15.79 -0.30
C VAL A 82 -3.76 -15.28 1.05
N ASP A 83 -4.60 -16.08 1.72
CA ASP A 83 -5.02 -15.83 3.09
C ASP A 83 -3.81 -15.86 4.03
N LEU A 84 -3.56 -14.72 4.67
CA LEU A 84 -2.40 -14.54 5.57
C LEU A 84 -2.52 -15.33 6.88
N HIS A 85 -3.75 -15.71 7.29
CA HIS A 85 -3.99 -16.36 8.58
C HIS A 85 -3.59 -17.84 8.56
N ASN A 86 -3.70 -18.50 7.39
CA ASN A 86 -3.43 -19.92 7.21
C ASN A 86 -2.20 -20.19 6.33
N TYR A 87 -1.38 -19.16 6.04
CA TYR A 87 -0.26 -19.30 5.13
C TYR A 87 0.93 -20.05 5.74
N GLU A 88 1.46 -21.01 4.99
CA GLU A 88 2.71 -21.71 5.29
C GLU A 88 3.77 -21.41 4.23
N PRO A 89 4.95 -20.88 4.60
CA PRO A 89 5.98 -20.54 3.63
C PRO A 89 6.61 -21.79 3.02
N LYS A 90 6.89 -21.72 1.71
CA LYS A 90 7.61 -22.77 1.00
C LYS A 90 9.08 -22.80 1.44
N PRO A 91 9.76 -23.98 1.37
CA PRO A 91 11.17 -24.09 1.75
C PRO A 91 12.08 -23.07 1.06
N GLN A 92 11.81 -22.75 -0.21
CA GLN A 92 12.59 -21.77 -0.98
C GLN A 92 12.48 -20.35 -0.42
N GLN A 93 11.33 -19.99 0.17
CA GLN A 93 11.12 -18.68 0.80
C GLN A 93 11.91 -18.57 2.11
N LEU A 94 11.98 -19.66 2.90
CA LEU A 94 12.84 -19.70 4.07
C LEU A 94 14.34 -19.64 3.69
N GLN A 95 14.73 -20.25 2.57
CA GLN A 95 16.09 -20.12 2.04
C GLN A 95 16.44 -18.69 1.64
N SER A 96 15.49 -17.93 1.07
CA SER A 96 15.73 -16.53 0.66
C SER A 96 16.04 -15.60 1.84
N LEU A 97 15.72 -16.01 3.08
CA LEU A 97 16.08 -15.28 4.30
C LEU A 97 17.58 -15.24 4.55
N ASN A 98 18.38 -16.19 3.98
CA ASN A 98 19.82 -16.23 4.18
C ASN A 98 20.54 -14.95 3.76
N ASP A 99 20.03 -14.27 2.73
CA ASP A 99 20.62 -13.05 2.18
C ASP A 99 20.03 -11.78 2.83
N SER A 100 18.91 -11.89 3.54
CA SER A 100 18.22 -10.76 4.15
C SER A 100 19.03 -10.16 5.30
N LYS A 101 19.18 -8.84 5.27
CA LYS A 101 19.81 -8.07 6.36
C LYS A 101 18.84 -7.77 7.49
N ALA A 102 17.55 -7.65 7.16
CA ALA A 102 16.48 -7.46 8.13
C ALA A 102 15.19 -8.18 7.71
N TYR A 103 14.43 -8.57 8.71
CA TYR A 103 13.04 -8.98 8.62
C TYR A 103 12.18 -7.98 9.37
N ILE A 104 11.18 -7.38 8.71
CA ILE A 104 10.33 -6.36 9.31
C ILE A 104 8.96 -6.96 9.61
N THR A 105 8.61 -7.01 10.90
CA THR A 105 7.32 -7.52 11.37
C THR A 105 6.27 -6.41 11.41
N THR A 106 4.99 -6.81 11.30
CA THR A 106 3.81 -5.93 11.46
C THR A 106 2.78 -6.50 12.45
N GLY A 107 3.10 -7.66 13.06
CA GLY A 107 2.31 -8.28 14.12
C GLY A 107 1.12 -9.08 13.63
N VAL A 108 1.19 -9.65 12.43
CA VAL A 108 0.21 -10.61 11.90
C VAL A 108 0.42 -12.00 12.52
N ALA A 109 -0.65 -12.80 12.57
CA ALA A 109 -0.62 -14.14 13.17
C ALA A 109 0.44 -15.06 12.56
N PHE A 110 0.69 -14.95 11.25
CA PHE A 110 1.78 -15.63 10.55
C PHE A 110 3.13 -15.46 11.24
N GLU A 111 3.45 -14.23 11.68
CA GLU A 111 4.74 -13.96 12.34
C GLU A 111 4.85 -14.69 13.66
N THR A 112 3.78 -14.72 14.47
CA THR A 112 3.76 -15.46 15.72
C THR A 112 4.04 -16.96 15.51
N ALA A 113 3.47 -17.54 14.46
CA ALA A 113 3.66 -18.96 14.14
C ALA A 113 5.05 -19.29 13.57
N TRP A 114 5.70 -18.34 12.87
CA TRP A 114 6.89 -18.63 12.09
C TRP A 114 8.17 -17.90 12.55
N ILE A 115 8.08 -16.95 13.48
CA ILE A 115 9.20 -16.06 13.84
C ILE A 115 10.45 -16.82 14.30
N ASP A 116 10.30 -17.92 15.03
CA ASP A 116 11.45 -18.69 15.50
C ASP A 116 12.17 -19.41 14.36
N ARG A 117 11.41 -19.92 13.36
CA ARG A 117 11.97 -20.52 12.15
C ARG A 117 12.62 -19.47 11.26
N ILE A 118 12.02 -18.28 11.16
CA ILE A 118 12.59 -17.13 10.45
C ILE A 118 13.92 -16.70 11.06
N LYS A 119 13.99 -16.58 12.39
CA LYS A 119 15.24 -16.28 13.12
C LYS A 119 16.29 -17.37 12.95
N ALA A 120 15.87 -18.64 12.99
CA ALA A 120 16.77 -19.79 12.82
C ALA A 120 17.37 -19.86 11.41
N ALA A 121 16.65 -19.43 10.37
CA ALA A 121 17.13 -19.40 8.99
C ALA A 121 18.31 -18.42 8.81
N ASN A 122 18.33 -17.29 9.53
CA ASN A 122 19.44 -16.34 9.47
C ASN A 122 19.61 -15.60 10.81
N GLN A 123 20.51 -16.11 11.64
CA GLN A 123 20.79 -15.56 12.98
C GLN A 123 21.45 -14.16 12.95
N LYS A 124 21.96 -13.72 11.80
CA LYS A 124 22.56 -12.38 11.62
C LYS A 124 21.56 -11.34 11.16
N MET A 125 20.39 -11.78 10.74
CA MET A 125 19.31 -10.91 10.26
C MET A 125 18.71 -10.12 11.42
N LEU A 126 18.58 -8.81 11.27
CA LEU A 126 17.92 -7.96 12.25
C LEU A 126 16.39 -8.18 12.16
N ILE A 127 15.77 -8.52 13.29
CA ILE A 127 14.30 -8.50 13.38
C ILE A 127 13.87 -7.10 13.83
N MET A 128 13.04 -6.45 13.01
CA MET A 128 12.57 -5.09 13.22
C MET A 128 11.06 -5.11 13.38
N ASP A 129 10.57 -4.60 14.51
CA ASP A 129 9.15 -4.45 14.76
C ASP A 129 8.67 -3.07 14.28
N SER A 130 7.88 -3.04 13.19
CA SER A 130 7.31 -1.78 12.67
C SER A 130 6.14 -1.25 13.50
N THR A 131 5.64 -2.01 14.48
CA THR A 131 4.46 -1.66 15.27
C THR A 131 4.75 -0.88 16.54
N GLN A 132 6.04 -0.65 16.85
CA GLN A 132 6.43 0.04 18.09
C GLN A 132 5.77 1.40 18.22
N GLY A 133 5.14 1.65 19.39
CA GLY A 133 4.41 2.90 19.67
C GLY A 133 3.00 2.96 19.08
N ILE A 134 2.49 1.88 18.49
CA ILE A 134 1.10 1.78 18.03
C ILE A 134 0.27 1.10 19.12
N GLU A 135 -0.75 1.79 19.60
CA GLU A 135 -1.78 1.21 20.46
C GLU A 135 -2.81 0.50 19.58
N ARG A 136 -2.92 -0.82 19.76
CA ARG A 136 -3.85 -1.65 19.00
C ARG A 136 -5.25 -1.59 19.59
N ILE A 137 -6.26 -1.61 18.73
CA ILE A 137 -7.67 -1.74 19.12
C ILE A 137 -8.08 -3.21 19.13
N PRO A 138 -9.11 -3.58 19.88
CA PRO A 138 -9.74 -4.90 19.76
C PRO A 138 -10.26 -5.10 18.34
N MET A 139 -10.16 -6.34 17.82
CA MET A 139 -10.81 -6.72 16.58
C MET A 139 -12.33 -6.75 16.83
N VAL A 140 -13.09 -6.02 16.00
CA VAL A 140 -14.54 -6.00 16.12
C VAL A 140 -15.08 -7.27 15.46
N GLU A 141 -15.40 -8.27 16.28
CA GLU A 141 -16.17 -9.44 15.90
C GLU A 141 -17.63 -9.25 16.32
N HIS A 142 -18.59 -9.76 15.53
CA HIS A 142 -19.99 -9.75 15.94
C HIS A 142 -20.19 -10.63 17.17
N HIS A 143 -20.27 -10.02 18.34
CA HIS A 143 -20.79 -10.68 19.53
C HIS A 143 -22.30 -10.45 19.61
N HIS A 144 -23.10 -11.38 19.11
CA HIS A 144 -24.48 -11.46 19.56
C HIS A 144 -24.50 -11.74 21.05
N GLU A 145 -25.21 -10.88 21.80
CA GLU A 145 -25.42 -11.02 23.25
C GLU A 145 -25.73 -12.49 23.60
N LYS A 146 -25.02 -13.00 24.62
CA LYS A 146 -25.16 -14.27 25.32
C LYS A 146 -24.24 -15.41 24.90
N ALA A 147 -22.95 -15.22 25.13
CA ALA A 147 -22.12 -16.30 25.64
C ALA A 147 -21.61 -15.88 27.02
N GLU A 148 -22.38 -16.27 28.05
CA GLU A 148 -21.92 -16.20 29.42
C GLU A 148 -20.65 -17.06 29.56
N ASN A 149 -19.56 -16.45 30.08
CA ASN A 149 -18.37 -17.11 30.60
C ASN A 149 -17.39 -17.79 29.64
N HIS A 150 -16.93 -17.11 28.62
CA HIS A 150 -15.54 -17.30 28.20
C HIS A 150 -14.84 -15.95 28.26
N GLN A 151 -13.79 -15.85 29.08
CA GLN A 151 -12.75 -14.81 28.95
C GLN A 151 -12.02 -15.12 27.62
N ALA A 152 -12.63 -14.76 26.49
CA ALA A 152 -11.92 -14.67 25.24
C ALA A 152 -10.90 -13.54 25.44
N GLU A 153 -9.62 -13.86 25.40
CA GLU A 153 -8.59 -12.84 25.26
C GLU A 153 -8.98 -11.99 24.05
N GLU A 154 -9.25 -10.70 24.26
CA GLU A 154 -9.59 -9.79 23.17
C GLU A 154 -8.47 -9.84 22.12
N THR A 155 -8.76 -10.41 20.96
CA THR A 155 -7.81 -10.48 19.87
C THR A 155 -7.58 -9.06 19.35
N LEU A 156 -6.36 -8.57 19.46
CA LEU A 156 -6.00 -7.24 19.00
C LEU A 156 -5.91 -7.22 17.46
N ASP A 157 -6.56 -6.23 16.86
CA ASP A 157 -6.59 -6.04 15.40
C ASP A 157 -5.17 -5.80 14.85
N PRO A 158 -4.65 -6.66 13.96
CA PRO A 158 -3.33 -6.50 13.37
C PRO A 158 -3.30 -5.53 12.18
N HIS A 159 -4.45 -5.11 11.61
CA HIS A 159 -4.57 -4.45 10.31
C HIS A 159 -4.19 -2.96 10.35
N ILE A 160 -3.15 -2.61 11.10
CA ILE A 160 -2.66 -1.23 11.30
C ILE A 160 -2.22 -0.54 10.01
N TRP A 161 -1.87 -1.30 8.97
CA TRP A 161 -1.46 -0.75 7.67
C TRP A 161 -2.61 -0.14 6.87
N LEU A 162 -3.87 -0.32 7.28
CA LEU A 162 -5.03 0.30 6.63
C LEU A 162 -5.35 1.71 7.17
N SER A 163 -4.54 2.20 8.11
CA SER A 163 -4.59 3.58 8.61
C SER A 163 -3.40 4.39 8.12
N PRO A 164 -3.57 5.40 7.26
CA PRO A 164 -2.48 6.30 6.87
C PRO A 164 -1.79 6.96 8.07
N LYS A 165 -2.52 7.20 9.17
CA LYS A 165 -1.98 7.78 10.41
C LYS A 165 -1.04 6.82 11.12
N LEU A 166 -1.40 5.53 11.21
CA LEU A 166 -0.55 4.51 11.82
C LEU A 166 0.64 4.13 10.91
N VAL A 167 0.47 4.22 9.59
CA VAL A 167 1.57 4.00 8.64
C VAL A 167 2.68 5.04 8.81
N LYS A 168 2.40 6.27 9.27
CA LYS A 168 3.45 7.24 9.62
C LYS A 168 4.36 6.73 10.75
N ILE A 169 3.79 6.06 11.75
CA ILE A 169 4.55 5.46 12.85
C ILE A 169 5.36 4.28 12.32
N GLN A 170 4.75 3.40 11.51
CA GLN A 170 5.44 2.28 10.87
C GLN A 170 6.60 2.77 10.00
N ALA A 171 6.37 3.81 9.19
CA ALA A 171 7.38 4.41 8.31
C ALA A 171 8.60 4.91 9.10
N LYS A 172 8.37 5.54 10.26
CA LYS A 172 9.46 5.98 11.15
C LYS A 172 10.24 4.77 11.71
N ASN A 173 9.55 3.73 12.17
CA ASN A 173 10.19 2.53 12.69
C ASN A 173 11.01 1.80 11.60
N ILE A 174 10.49 1.75 10.37
CA ILE A 174 11.20 1.20 9.20
C ILE A 174 12.46 2.04 8.91
N TYR A 175 12.36 3.37 8.90
CA TYR A 175 13.51 4.25 8.73
C TYR A 175 14.58 4.01 9.79
N ASP A 176 14.20 3.98 11.07
CA ASP A 176 15.12 3.75 12.18
C ASP A 176 15.85 2.39 12.02
N GLY A 177 15.16 1.40 11.51
CA GLY A 177 15.72 0.08 11.21
C GLY A 177 16.65 0.09 10.00
N LEU A 178 16.29 0.75 8.90
CA LEU A 178 17.16 0.88 7.72
C LEU A 178 18.46 1.60 8.06
N VAL A 179 18.41 2.66 8.88
CA VAL A 179 19.61 3.37 9.33
C VAL A 179 20.52 2.49 10.17
N LYS A 180 19.99 1.56 10.99
CA LYS A 180 20.80 0.61 11.77
C LYS A 180 21.61 -0.33 10.89
N ILE A 181 21.05 -0.81 9.78
CA ILE A 181 21.70 -1.77 8.88
C ILE A 181 22.51 -1.11 7.77
N ASP A 182 22.20 0.13 7.42
CA ASP A 182 22.89 0.89 6.37
C ASP A 182 23.02 2.38 6.73
N PRO A 183 23.84 2.72 7.74
CA PRO A 183 23.97 4.09 8.24
C PRO A 183 24.56 5.06 7.22
N LYS A 184 25.23 4.58 6.17
CA LYS A 184 25.84 5.43 5.14
C LYS A 184 24.78 6.17 4.31
N ARG A 185 23.56 5.63 4.22
CA ARG A 185 22.46 6.22 3.45
C ARG A 185 21.41 6.91 4.32
N GLN A 186 21.73 7.19 5.59
CA GLN A 186 20.80 7.84 6.53
C GLN A 186 20.16 9.10 5.95
N ALA A 187 20.93 9.99 5.32
CA ALA A 187 20.40 11.25 4.78
C ALA A 187 19.38 11.01 3.64
N GLU A 188 19.63 10.02 2.77
CA GLU A 188 18.71 9.64 1.69
C GLU A 188 17.42 9.02 2.25
N TYR A 189 17.53 8.10 3.20
CA TYR A 189 16.37 7.51 3.88
C TYR A 189 15.55 8.56 4.62
N GLN A 190 16.19 9.55 5.25
CA GLN A 190 15.48 10.66 5.92
C GLN A 190 14.72 11.53 4.93
N ALA A 191 15.31 11.86 3.79
CA ALA A 191 14.63 12.63 2.74
C ALA A 191 13.42 11.86 2.20
N ASN A 192 13.58 10.57 1.93
CA ASN A 192 12.51 9.70 1.47
C ASN A 192 11.40 9.55 2.52
N LEU A 193 11.74 9.38 3.79
CA LEU A 193 10.75 9.36 4.89
C LEU A 193 9.93 10.64 4.92
N ASN A 194 10.57 11.81 4.83
CA ASN A 194 9.88 13.10 4.85
C ASN A 194 8.90 13.23 3.67
N ASN A 195 9.31 12.79 2.48
CA ASN A 195 8.46 12.76 1.30
C ASN A 195 7.27 11.80 1.51
N PHE A 196 7.52 10.62 2.03
CA PHE A 196 6.46 9.63 2.28
C PHE A 196 5.48 10.09 3.34
N ILE A 197 5.93 10.73 4.43
CA ILE A 197 5.04 11.36 5.43
C ILE A 197 4.13 12.41 4.77
N THR A 198 4.67 13.23 3.86
CA THR A 198 3.88 14.22 3.11
C THR A 198 2.84 13.54 2.22
N GLU A 199 3.20 12.45 1.53
CA GLU A 199 2.25 11.67 0.72
C GLU A 199 1.14 11.05 1.60
N LEU A 200 1.48 10.56 2.79
CA LEU A 200 0.51 10.01 3.74
C LEU A 200 -0.45 11.09 4.28
N ASP A 201 0.04 12.31 4.54
CA ASP A 201 -0.81 13.43 4.93
C ASP A 201 -1.80 13.80 3.82
N GLN A 202 -1.34 13.85 2.58
CA GLN A 202 -2.18 14.12 1.42
C GLN A 202 -3.22 13.01 1.19
N LEU A 203 -2.82 11.75 1.34
CA LEU A 203 -3.71 10.60 1.23
C LEU A 203 -4.82 10.64 2.30
N ASP A 204 -4.45 10.86 3.57
CA ASP A 204 -5.40 10.98 4.69
C ASP A 204 -6.41 12.10 4.43
N GLN A 205 -5.93 13.27 3.99
CA GLN A 205 -6.79 14.40 3.65
C GLN A 205 -7.75 14.08 2.48
N GLN A 206 -7.27 13.44 1.42
CA GLN A 206 -8.10 13.08 0.26
C GLN A 206 -9.18 12.08 0.65
N ILE A 207 -8.85 11.03 1.41
CA ILE A 207 -9.81 10.05 1.91
C ILE A 207 -10.86 10.74 2.80
N SER A 208 -10.42 11.57 3.75
CA SER A 208 -11.31 12.32 4.65
C SER A 208 -12.29 13.20 3.89
N GLN A 209 -11.81 13.98 2.91
CA GLN A 209 -12.66 14.84 2.06
C GLN A 209 -13.70 14.03 1.27
N LYS A 210 -13.30 12.88 0.74
CA LYS A 210 -14.20 11.98 0.02
C LYS A 210 -15.28 11.39 0.93
N LEU A 211 -14.91 10.92 2.12
CA LEU A 211 -15.82 10.23 3.02
C LEU A 211 -16.71 11.18 3.87
N THR A 212 -16.34 12.45 4.02
CA THR A 212 -17.12 13.44 4.79
C THR A 212 -18.58 13.56 4.33
N PRO A 213 -18.94 13.56 3.03
CA PRO A 213 -20.33 13.69 2.58
C PRO A 213 -21.21 12.46 2.82
N LEU A 214 -20.67 11.33 3.26
CA LEU A 214 -21.44 10.12 3.50
C LEU A 214 -22.43 10.31 4.65
N LYS A 215 -23.70 10.04 4.40
CA LYS A 215 -24.77 10.05 5.42
C LYS A 215 -24.83 8.72 6.16
N ASN A 216 -24.82 7.60 5.42
CA ASN A 216 -24.69 6.28 6.02
C ASN A 216 -23.21 5.99 6.27
N ARG A 217 -22.87 5.66 7.49
CA ARG A 217 -21.49 5.43 7.94
C ARG A 217 -21.18 3.96 8.14
N LYS A 218 -22.18 3.07 8.01
CA LYS A 218 -22.02 1.62 8.15
C LYS A 218 -21.74 0.97 6.82
N PHE A 219 -20.86 -0.02 6.85
CA PHE A 219 -20.56 -0.88 5.70
C PHE A 219 -20.29 -2.30 6.17
N ILE A 220 -20.61 -3.26 5.31
CA ILE A 220 -20.35 -4.66 5.59
C ILE A 220 -19.05 -5.07 4.89
N VAL A 221 -18.23 -5.86 5.58
CA VAL A 221 -17.03 -6.51 5.06
C VAL A 221 -17.13 -8.02 5.23
N PHE A 222 -16.44 -8.81 4.43
CA PHE A 222 -16.34 -10.23 4.69
C PHE A 222 -15.43 -10.46 5.92
N HIS A 223 -14.13 -10.18 5.81
CA HIS A 223 -13.16 -10.24 6.90
C HIS A 223 -12.98 -8.87 7.57
N PRO A 224 -12.94 -8.77 8.91
CA PRO A 224 -12.96 -7.49 9.66
C PRO A 224 -11.60 -6.75 9.65
N ALA A 225 -10.97 -6.60 8.48
CA ALA A 225 -9.66 -5.94 8.36
C ALA A 225 -9.70 -4.41 8.47
N TRP A 226 -10.84 -3.76 8.26
CA TRP A 226 -10.94 -2.31 8.05
C TRP A 226 -11.20 -1.50 9.32
N GLY A 227 -11.00 -2.08 10.52
CA GLY A 227 -11.31 -1.45 11.80
C GLY A 227 -10.60 -0.11 12.03
N TYR A 228 -9.30 -0.02 11.75
CA TYR A 228 -8.53 1.25 11.87
C TYR A 228 -8.96 2.28 10.83
N PHE A 229 -9.23 1.86 9.59
CA PHE A 229 -9.76 2.74 8.56
C PHE A 229 -11.14 3.29 8.97
N ALA A 230 -12.01 2.45 9.47
CA ALA A 230 -13.32 2.85 9.98
C ALA A 230 -13.19 3.87 11.12
N LYS A 231 -12.34 3.60 12.10
CA LYS A 231 -12.05 4.51 13.21
C LYS A 231 -11.51 5.86 12.75
N ASP A 232 -10.57 5.87 11.81
CA ASP A 232 -9.93 7.10 11.32
C ASP A 232 -10.90 8.05 10.62
N TYR A 233 -11.89 7.49 9.93
CA TYR A 233 -12.82 8.26 9.10
C TYR A 233 -14.26 8.26 9.62
N ASN A 234 -14.46 7.88 10.89
CA ASN A 234 -15.77 7.83 11.56
C ASN A 234 -16.79 6.99 10.76
N LEU A 235 -16.35 5.80 10.34
CA LEU A 235 -17.18 4.76 9.76
C LEU A 235 -17.40 3.64 10.77
N GLU A 236 -18.35 2.75 10.49
CA GLU A 236 -18.67 1.59 11.32
C GLU A 236 -18.63 0.35 10.44
N GLN A 237 -17.77 -0.59 10.81
CA GLN A 237 -17.57 -1.84 10.11
C GLN A 237 -18.42 -2.94 10.76
N GLU A 238 -19.16 -3.69 9.93
CA GLU A 238 -19.84 -4.92 10.30
C GLU A 238 -19.22 -6.09 9.52
N SER A 239 -18.85 -7.18 10.18
CA SER A 239 -18.23 -8.33 9.52
C SER A 239 -19.23 -9.44 9.21
N ILE A 240 -19.02 -10.15 8.09
CA ILE A 240 -19.77 -11.38 7.75
C ILE A 240 -19.19 -12.56 8.54
N GLU A 241 -17.88 -12.63 8.56
CA GLU A 241 -17.12 -13.65 9.26
C GLU A 241 -17.27 -13.51 10.78
N VAL A 242 -17.38 -14.64 11.47
CA VAL A 242 -17.47 -14.70 12.94
C VAL A 242 -16.33 -15.58 13.45
N GLY A 243 -15.43 -15.00 14.25
CA GLY A 243 -14.27 -15.73 14.81
C GLY A 243 -13.36 -16.36 13.75
N GLY A 244 -13.17 -15.72 12.60
CA GLY A 244 -12.35 -16.23 11.51
C GLY A 244 -13.00 -17.37 10.70
N GLN A 245 -14.33 -17.54 10.81
CA GLN A 245 -15.07 -18.60 10.13
C GLN A 245 -16.29 -18.08 9.38
N GLU A 246 -16.75 -18.86 8.39
CA GLU A 246 -18.01 -18.59 7.71
C GLU A 246 -19.18 -18.56 8.71
N PRO A 247 -20.13 -17.60 8.57
CA PRO A 247 -21.25 -17.47 9.48
C PRO A 247 -22.19 -18.69 9.40
N SER A 248 -22.84 -19.01 10.51
CA SER A 248 -23.97 -19.91 10.52
C SER A 248 -25.17 -19.32 9.76
N ALA A 249 -26.13 -20.16 9.38
CA ALA A 249 -27.36 -19.70 8.73
C ALA A 249 -28.17 -18.69 9.57
N ALA A 250 -28.11 -18.81 10.89
CA ALA A 250 -28.77 -17.88 11.81
C ALA A 250 -28.07 -16.51 11.86
N GLU A 251 -26.73 -16.48 11.92
CA GLU A 251 -25.93 -15.25 11.88
C GLU A 251 -26.10 -14.53 10.56
N LEU A 252 -26.09 -15.28 9.46
CA LEU A 252 -26.33 -14.73 8.13
C LEU A 252 -27.72 -14.08 8.02
N ALA A 253 -28.77 -14.73 8.56
CA ALA A 253 -30.13 -14.18 8.55
C ALA A 253 -30.25 -12.91 9.40
N ASN A 254 -29.58 -12.86 10.56
CA ASN A 254 -29.54 -11.69 11.42
C ASN A 254 -28.83 -10.51 10.72
N LEU A 255 -27.66 -10.74 10.13
CA LEU A 255 -26.91 -9.71 9.41
C LEU A 255 -27.72 -9.16 8.21
N ILE A 256 -28.43 -10.02 7.47
CA ILE A 256 -29.34 -9.59 6.39
C ILE A 256 -30.45 -8.70 6.94
N SER A 257 -31.04 -9.06 8.10
CA SER A 257 -32.09 -8.27 8.74
C SER A 257 -31.60 -6.89 9.14
N GLU A 258 -30.46 -6.82 9.81
CA GLU A 258 -29.81 -5.55 10.19
C GLU A 258 -29.46 -4.70 8.98
N ALA A 259 -28.83 -5.30 7.98
CA ALA A 259 -28.47 -4.60 6.75
C ALA A 259 -29.69 -3.98 6.02
N LYS A 260 -30.84 -4.67 6.05
CA LYS A 260 -32.12 -4.14 5.54
C LYS A 260 -32.65 -2.98 6.38
N GLN A 261 -32.61 -3.09 7.70
CA GLN A 261 -33.07 -2.03 8.62
C GLN A 261 -32.23 -0.78 8.49
N GLU A 262 -30.92 -0.93 8.35
CA GLU A 262 -29.98 0.19 8.25
C GLU A 262 -29.73 0.67 6.81
N ASN A 263 -30.44 0.08 5.86
CA ASN A 263 -30.31 0.38 4.43
C ASN A 263 -28.87 0.27 3.91
N ILE A 264 -28.13 -0.73 4.38
CA ILE A 264 -26.79 -1.03 3.87
C ILE A 264 -26.93 -1.70 2.50
N LYS A 265 -26.17 -1.25 1.51
CA LYS A 265 -26.24 -1.73 0.12
C LYS A 265 -24.88 -2.13 -0.46
N VAL A 266 -23.80 -1.91 0.29
CA VAL A 266 -22.44 -2.19 -0.16
C VAL A 266 -21.79 -3.18 0.79
N ILE A 267 -21.24 -4.23 0.21
CA ILE A 267 -20.45 -5.24 0.90
C ILE A 267 -19.07 -5.26 0.28
N PHE A 268 -18.06 -5.07 1.08
CA PHE A 268 -16.66 -5.25 0.67
C PHE A 268 -16.24 -6.70 0.96
N ALA A 269 -15.71 -7.37 -0.06
CA ALA A 269 -15.15 -8.71 0.06
C ALA A 269 -13.69 -8.68 -0.41
N GLN A 270 -12.84 -9.43 0.29
CA GLN A 270 -11.47 -9.62 -0.12
C GLN A 270 -11.38 -10.75 -1.16
N PRO A 271 -10.55 -10.61 -2.21
CA PRO A 271 -10.41 -11.65 -3.24
C PRO A 271 -9.76 -12.94 -2.72
N GLU A 272 -9.16 -12.89 -1.54
CA GLU A 272 -8.52 -14.01 -0.85
C GLU A 272 -9.52 -15.01 -0.23
N PHE A 273 -10.79 -14.60 -0.06
CA PHE A 273 -11.84 -15.39 0.59
C PHE A 273 -12.94 -15.80 -0.38
N ASN A 274 -13.74 -16.79 0.04
CA ASN A 274 -14.91 -17.24 -0.72
C ASN A 274 -16.02 -16.17 -0.70
N PRO A 275 -16.49 -15.66 -1.84
CA PRO A 275 -17.48 -14.58 -1.87
C PRO A 275 -18.92 -15.03 -1.63
N SER A 276 -19.21 -16.32 -1.49
CA SER A 276 -20.58 -16.88 -1.52
C SER A 276 -21.52 -16.26 -0.48
N SER A 277 -21.03 -16.06 0.75
CA SER A 277 -21.82 -15.44 1.83
C SER A 277 -22.08 -13.96 1.54
N ALA A 278 -21.06 -13.23 1.08
CA ALA A 278 -21.19 -11.84 0.67
C ALA A 278 -22.18 -11.65 -0.50
N GLU A 279 -22.14 -12.54 -1.50
CA GLU A 279 -23.05 -12.51 -2.64
C GLU A 279 -24.50 -12.82 -2.22
N THR A 280 -24.68 -13.76 -1.28
CA THR A 280 -26.00 -14.09 -0.72
C THR A 280 -26.60 -12.89 0.00
N ILE A 281 -25.84 -12.24 0.88
CA ILE A 281 -26.29 -11.04 1.58
C ILE A 281 -26.62 -9.93 0.57
N ALA A 282 -25.71 -9.65 -0.37
CA ALA A 282 -25.91 -8.60 -1.38
C ALA A 282 -27.21 -8.80 -2.17
N LYS A 283 -27.52 -10.04 -2.59
CA LYS A 283 -28.76 -10.39 -3.27
C LYS A 283 -29.98 -10.10 -2.40
N GLU A 284 -29.96 -10.52 -1.15
CA GLU A 284 -31.09 -10.37 -0.22
C GLU A 284 -31.37 -8.92 0.16
N ILE A 285 -30.35 -8.08 0.27
CA ILE A 285 -30.51 -6.65 0.59
C ILE A 285 -30.70 -5.76 -0.65
N GLY A 286 -30.65 -6.35 -1.86
CA GLY A 286 -30.65 -5.59 -3.12
C GLY A 286 -29.41 -4.70 -3.24
N GLY A 287 -28.28 -5.17 -2.74
CA GLY A 287 -26.97 -4.50 -2.72
C GLY A 287 -25.99 -5.07 -3.76
N LYS A 288 -24.70 -4.75 -3.58
CA LYS A 288 -23.60 -5.22 -4.44
C LYS A 288 -22.38 -5.60 -3.61
N VAL A 289 -21.69 -6.66 -4.05
CA VAL A 289 -20.35 -6.99 -3.57
C VAL A 289 -19.31 -6.19 -4.37
N ILE A 290 -18.32 -5.67 -3.65
CA ILE A 290 -17.19 -4.95 -4.21
C ILE A 290 -15.92 -5.60 -3.68
N PHE A 291 -15.09 -6.07 -4.60
CA PHE A 291 -13.83 -6.69 -4.22
C PHE A 291 -12.78 -5.60 -3.93
N VAL A 292 -12.22 -5.65 -2.72
CA VAL A 292 -11.14 -4.78 -2.24
C VAL A 292 -10.14 -5.62 -1.47
N SER A 293 -8.87 -5.50 -1.79
CA SER A 293 -7.82 -6.20 -1.03
C SER A 293 -7.27 -5.30 0.06
N ASP A 294 -7.18 -5.83 1.26
CA ASP A 294 -6.45 -5.22 2.38
C ASP A 294 -4.93 -5.40 2.26
N LEU A 295 -4.49 -6.32 1.38
CA LEU A 295 -3.10 -6.65 1.09
C LEU A 295 -2.58 -6.12 -0.24
N ALA A 296 -3.25 -5.13 -0.84
CA ALA A 296 -2.90 -4.61 -2.16
C ALA A 296 -1.46 -4.09 -2.24
N GLU A 297 -0.75 -4.45 -3.31
CA GLU A 297 0.62 -3.97 -3.58
C GLU A 297 0.65 -2.44 -3.82
N ASN A 298 -0.31 -1.92 -4.57
CA ASN A 298 -0.50 -0.48 -4.82
C ASN A 298 -1.30 0.18 -3.70
N TRP A 299 -0.82 0.04 -2.48
CA TRP A 299 -1.49 0.35 -1.22
C TRP A 299 -2.21 1.72 -1.20
N SER A 300 -1.56 2.83 -1.53
CA SER A 300 -2.17 4.17 -1.48
C SER A 300 -3.32 4.34 -2.48
N THR A 301 -3.14 3.84 -3.70
CA THR A 301 -4.19 3.86 -4.74
C THR A 301 -5.38 3.01 -4.33
N ASN A 302 -5.14 1.86 -3.71
CA ASN A 302 -6.19 0.98 -3.21
C ASN A 302 -7.05 1.68 -2.15
N LEU A 303 -6.47 2.34 -1.15
CA LEU A 303 -7.21 3.08 -0.13
C LEU A 303 -8.07 4.21 -0.72
N LEU A 304 -7.54 4.92 -1.73
CA LEU A 304 -8.32 5.93 -2.46
C LEU A 304 -9.50 5.31 -3.21
N GLN A 305 -9.28 4.20 -3.92
CA GLN A 305 -10.33 3.49 -4.66
C GLN A 305 -11.43 2.97 -3.72
N VAL A 306 -11.07 2.43 -2.56
CA VAL A 306 -12.02 2.02 -1.52
C VAL A 306 -12.89 3.19 -1.11
N SER A 307 -12.28 4.35 -0.80
CA SER A 307 -13.02 5.56 -0.43
C SER A 307 -13.92 6.10 -1.54
N GLU A 308 -13.48 6.08 -2.80
CA GLU A 308 -14.26 6.51 -3.97
C GLU A 308 -15.44 5.58 -4.25
N THR A 309 -15.21 4.28 -4.11
CA THR A 309 -16.24 3.28 -4.34
C THR A 309 -17.34 3.36 -3.28
N ALA A 310 -16.96 3.57 -2.02
CA ALA A 310 -17.89 3.83 -0.94
C ALA A 310 -18.84 4.99 -1.31
N ILE A 311 -18.31 6.14 -1.74
CA ILE A 311 -19.13 7.31 -2.10
C ILE A 311 -20.03 7.05 -3.31
N THR A 312 -19.46 6.50 -4.38
CA THR A 312 -20.18 6.36 -5.65
C THR A 312 -21.36 5.42 -5.50
N LYS A 313 -21.20 4.34 -4.72
CA LYS A 313 -22.25 3.35 -4.52
C LYS A 313 -23.28 3.79 -3.47
N PHE A 314 -22.86 4.49 -2.42
CA PHE A 314 -23.79 5.07 -1.45
C PHE A 314 -24.65 6.21 -2.06
N LYS A 315 -24.13 6.96 -3.03
CA LYS A 315 -24.90 8.01 -3.73
C LYS A 315 -25.88 7.49 -4.79
N SER A 316 -25.57 6.36 -5.44
CA SER A 316 -26.41 5.82 -6.52
C SER A 316 -27.66 5.08 -6.02
N ILE A 317 -27.85 4.99 -4.71
CA ILE A 317 -28.92 4.21 -4.05
C ILE A 317 -29.91 5.14 -3.30
N ASN A 318 -29.60 6.43 -3.21
CA ASN A 318 -30.50 7.49 -2.77
C ASN A 318 -31.06 8.28 -3.97
#